data_0adb10d9fe8ed9c06f45869cd23f95dc
#
_entry.id   0adb10d9fe8ed9c06f45869cd23f95dc
#
_cell.length_a   1.000
_cell.length_b   1.000
_cell.length_c   1.000
_cell.angle_alpha   90.00
_cell.angle_beta   90.00
_cell.angle_gamma   90.00
#
_symmetry.space_group_name_H-M   'P 1'
#
loop_
_entity.id
_entity.type
_entity.pdbx_description
1 polymer ?
#
loop_
_entity_poly.entity_id
_entity_poly.type
_entity_poly.pdbx_seq_one_letter_code
_entity_poly.pdbx_strand_id
1 'polypeptide(L)'
;MESGDWTLAEAPIAYSWDPEASEFYGNQLGFRVKIKESYYTSIHYLVKPRPDGYLCCEVQVRTLFEEAWGEIDHAINYPDKTKSVACREQLKVLAKLVSTGTSLAEAIFTVHDNEKQSNP
;
A
#
# COMPACT_ATOMS: atom_id res chain seq x y z
N MET A 1 -8.71 -11.17 3.91
CA MET A 1 -8.91 -11.59 5.32
C MET A 1 -10.15 -12.46 5.41
N GLU A 2 -9.95 -13.70 5.15
CA GLU A 2 -10.99 -14.70 5.30
C GLU A 2 -10.66 -15.64 6.45
N SER A 3 -10.65 -15.12 7.66
CA SER A 3 -10.60 -15.96 8.85
C SER A 3 -12.02 -16.10 9.39
N GLY A 4 -12.36 -17.22 9.98
CA GLY A 4 -13.67 -17.43 10.58
C GLY A 4 -14.01 -16.47 11.71
N ASP A 5 -13.03 -15.72 12.21
CA ASP A 5 -13.17 -14.86 13.39
C ASP A 5 -13.46 -13.39 13.06
N TRP A 6 -13.19 -12.96 11.82
CA TRP A 6 -13.29 -11.56 11.41
C TRP A 6 -14.09 -11.43 10.13
N THR A 7 -14.91 -10.39 10.05
CA THR A 7 -15.69 -10.08 8.85
C THR A 7 -15.37 -8.68 8.35
N LEU A 8 -15.48 -8.48 7.03
CA LEU A 8 -15.34 -7.16 6.44
C LEU A 8 -16.59 -6.33 6.70
N ALA A 9 -16.41 -5.10 7.19
CA ALA A 9 -17.50 -4.15 7.36
C ALA A 9 -17.88 -3.49 6.05
N GLU A 10 -16.90 -3.34 5.14
CA GLU A 10 -17.08 -2.81 3.79
C GLU A 10 -16.03 -3.40 2.85
N ALA A 11 -16.20 -3.21 1.56
CA ALA A 11 -15.23 -3.67 0.56
C ALA A 11 -13.86 -3.00 0.77
N PRO A 12 -12.75 -3.75 0.66
CA PRO A 12 -11.41 -3.17 0.79
C PRO A 12 -11.16 -2.09 -0.25
N ILE A 13 -10.41 -1.06 0.13
CA ILE A 13 -10.05 0.04 -0.76
C ILE A 13 -8.54 0.08 -0.88
N ALA A 14 -8.03 0.07 -2.13
CA ALA A 14 -6.63 0.30 -2.42
C ALA A 14 -6.41 1.78 -2.69
N TYR A 15 -5.51 2.40 -1.95
CA TYR A 15 -5.07 3.77 -2.18
C TYR A 15 -3.76 3.73 -2.94
N SER A 16 -3.67 4.48 -4.02
CA SER A 16 -2.47 4.50 -4.86
C SER A 16 -2.31 5.86 -5.53
N TRP A 17 -1.09 6.18 -5.89
CA TRP A 17 -0.76 7.36 -6.69
C TRP A 17 -0.11 6.97 -8.02
N ASP A 18 0.43 5.75 -8.09
CA ASP A 18 1.19 5.23 -9.20
C ASP A 18 0.22 4.59 -10.20
N PRO A 19 0.21 5.00 -11.49
CA PRO A 19 -0.66 4.40 -12.49
C PRO A 19 -0.51 2.90 -12.64
N GLU A 20 0.72 2.37 -12.58
CA GLU A 20 0.96 0.93 -12.68
C GLU A 20 0.39 0.17 -11.49
N ALA A 21 0.62 0.68 -10.27
CA ALA A 21 0.06 0.08 -9.07
C ALA A 21 -1.46 0.18 -9.05
N SER A 22 -2.02 1.30 -9.51
CA SER A 22 -3.47 1.49 -9.60
C SER A 22 -4.11 0.48 -10.54
N GLU A 23 -3.49 0.22 -11.69
CA GLU A 23 -3.95 -0.80 -12.62
C GLU A 23 -3.89 -2.20 -12.01
N PHE A 24 -2.78 -2.51 -11.33
CA PHE A 24 -2.61 -3.79 -10.67
C PHE A 24 -3.70 -4.04 -9.63
N TYR A 25 -3.92 -3.09 -8.71
CA TYR A 25 -4.93 -3.25 -7.67
C TYR A 25 -6.35 -3.26 -8.22
N GLY A 26 -6.64 -2.43 -9.22
CA GLY A 26 -7.97 -2.33 -9.79
C GLY A 26 -8.29 -3.48 -10.73
N ASN A 27 -7.46 -3.70 -11.73
CA ASN A 27 -7.75 -4.64 -12.83
C ASN A 27 -7.35 -6.07 -12.51
N GLN A 28 -6.21 -6.29 -11.84
CA GLN A 28 -5.72 -7.64 -11.58
C GLN A 28 -6.24 -8.21 -10.25
N LEU A 29 -6.31 -7.40 -9.20
CA LEU A 29 -6.78 -7.83 -7.90
C LEU A 29 -8.24 -7.49 -7.61
N GLY A 30 -8.87 -6.64 -8.42
CA GLY A 30 -10.28 -6.30 -8.29
C GLY A 30 -10.62 -5.38 -7.11
N PHE A 31 -9.64 -4.69 -6.53
CA PHE A 31 -9.91 -3.72 -5.46
C PHE A 31 -10.51 -2.43 -6.02
N ARG A 32 -11.34 -1.78 -5.21
CA ARG A 32 -11.69 -0.39 -5.46
C ARG A 32 -10.46 0.46 -5.24
N VAL A 33 -10.12 1.31 -6.21
CA VAL A 33 -8.91 2.13 -6.15
C VAL A 33 -9.29 3.59 -5.99
N LYS A 34 -8.67 4.27 -5.02
CA LYS A 34 -8.74 5.73 -4.88
C LYS A 34 -7.37 6.31 -5.16
N ILE A 35 -7.33 7.27 -6.09
CA ILE A 35 -6.09 7.97 -6.41
C ILE A 35 -5.82 9.01 -5.32
N LYS A 36 -4.61 8.98 -4.77
CA LYS A 36 -4.14 9.95 -3.77
C LYS A 36 -3.16 10.93 -4.41
N GLU A 37 -3.34 12.21 -4.13
CA GLU A 37 -2.37 13.23 -4.52
C GLU A 37 -1.10 13.14 -3.70
N SER A 38 -1.22 12.73 -2.44
CA SER A 38 -0.06 12.33 -1.64
C SER A 38 0.44 10.97 -2.14
N TYR A 39 1.75 10.76 -2.17
CA TYR A 39 2.39 9.53 -2.69
C TYR A 39 2.19 8.35 -1.75
N TYR A 40 0.98 8.18 -1.25
CA TYR A 40 0.61 7.16 -0.29
C TYR A 40 0.02 5.95 -1.00
N THR A 41 0.48 4.78 -0.63
CA THR A 41 -0.03 3.51 -1.18
C THR A 41 -0.30 2.55 -0.02
N SER A 42 -1.52 2.06 0.07
CA SER A 42 -1.88 1.00 1.00
C SER A 42 -3.24 0.42 0.63
N ILE A 43 -3.54 -0.75 1.16
CA ILE A 43 -4.86 -1.35 1.07
C ILE A 43 -5.49 -1.25 2.46
N HIS A 44 -6.69 -0.68 2.52
CA HIS A 44 -7.42 -0.50 3.76
C HIS A 44 -8.57 -1.48 3.86
N TYR A 45 -8.59 -2.22 4.95
CA TYR A 45 -9.68 -3.11 5.31
C TYR A 45 -10.37 -2.56 6.55
N LEU A 46 -11.69 -2.50 6.52
CA LEU A 46 -12.48 -2.20 7.70
C LEU A 46 -13.08 -3.52 8.18
N VAL A 47 -12.67 -3.99 9.35
CA VAL A 47 -13.00 -5.31 9.84
C VAL A 47 -13.75 -5.23 11.17
N LYS A 48 -14.66 -6.19 11.38
CA LYS A 48 -15.40 -6.35 12.63
C LYS A 48 -14.96 -7.64 13.31
N PRO A 49 -14.57 -7.59 14.60
CA PRO A 49 -14.31 -8.80 15.37
C PRO A 49 -15.54 -9.69 15.51
N ARG A 50 -16.73 -9.07 15.56
CA ARG A 50 -18.01 -9.77 15.65
C ARG A 50 -18.96 -9.22 14.60
N PRO A 51 -19.63 -10.08 13.79
CA PRO A 51 -20.54 -9.62 12.74
C PRO A 51 -21.70 -8.75 13.24
N ASP A 52 -22.18 -9.00 14.45
CA ASP A 52 -23.29 -8.29 15.09
C ASP A 52 -22.84 -7.11 15.96
N GLY A 53 -21.51 -6.90 16.07
CA GLY A 53 -20.95 -5.84 16.87
C GLY A 53 -20.87 -4.51 16.12
N TYR A 54 -20.73 -3.44 16.88
CA TYR A 54 -20.54 -2.08 16.35
C TYR A 54 -19.08 -1.63 16.35
N LEU A 55 -18.18 -2.43 16.91
CA LEU A 55 -16.74 -2.13 16.91
C LEU A 55 -16.13 -2.50 15.57
N CYS A 56 -15.33 -1.59 15.04
CA CYS A 56 -14.60 -1.79 13.78
C CYS A 56 -13.13 -1.44 13.99
N CYS A 57 -12.26 -2.14 13.25
CA CYS A 57 -10.85 -1.82 13.19
C CYS A 57 -10.46 -1.56 11.73
N GLU A 58 -9.63 -0.55 11.50
CA GLU A 58 -9.00 -0.34 10.20
C GLU A 58 -7.67 -1.09 10.18
N VAL A 59 -7.51 -1.96 9.19
CA VAL A 59 -6.26 -2.66 8.94
C VAL A 59 -5.68 -2.13 7.64
N GLN A 60 -4.46 -1.59 7.73
CA GLN A 60 -3.73 -1.07 6.58
C GLN A 60 -2.64 -2.06 6.18
N VAL A 61 -2.65 -2.48 4.92
CA VAL A 61 -1.65 -3.39 4.37
C VAL A 61 -0.80 -2.62 3.37
N ARG A 62 0.50 -2.60 3.59
CA ARG A 62 1.47 -1.95 2.71
C ARG A 62 2.82 -2.65 2.79
N THR A 63 3.69 -2.38 1.82
CA THR A 63 5.03 -2.95 1.81
C THR A 63 5.93 -2.25 2.83
N LEU A 64 7.04 -2.89 3.18
CA LEU A 64 8.04 -2.30 4.06
C LEU A 64 8.64 -1.02 3.47
N PHE A 65 8.82 -0.97 2.14
CA PHE A 65 9.30 0.22 1.44
C PHE A 65 8.34 1.39 1.61
N GLU A 66 7.05 1.14 1.45
CA GLU A 66 6.01 2.16 1.61
C GLU A 66 5.88 2.61 3.06
N GLU A 67 6.06 1.69 4.01
CA GLU A 67 6.09 2.01 5.44
C GLU A 67 7.23 2.97 5.75
N ALA A 68 8.44 2.70 5.23
CA ALA A 68 9.59 3.56 5.43
C ALA A 68 9.36 4.96 4.86
N TRP A 69 8.82 5.05 3.65
CA TRP A 69 8.47 6.35 3.05
C TRP A 69 7.45 7.09 3.89
N GLY A 70 6.41 6.38 4.35
CA GLY A 70 5.35 6.96 5.17
C GLY A 70 5.86 7.54 6.48
N GLU A 71 6.80 6.87 7.13
CA GLU A 71 7.43 7.37 8.36
C GLU A 71 8.24 8.64 8.12
N ILE A 72 8.95 8.71 7.00
CA ILE A 72 9.71 9.91 6.62
C ILE A 72 8.76 11.07 6.31
N ASP A 73 7.74 10.82 5.51
CA ASP A 73 6.72 11.82 5.17
C ASP A 73 6.04 12.35 6.43
N HIS A 74 5.65 11.47 7.34
CA HIS A 74 5.03 11.84 8.61
C HIS A 74 5.95 12.73 9.45
N ALA A 75 7.23 12.38 9.54
CA ALA A 75 8.20 13.17 10.30
C ALA A 75 8.40 14.58 9.74
N ILE A 76 8.27 14.74 8.41
CA ILE A 76 8.49 16.04 7.74
C ILE A 76 7.21 16.87 7.69
N ASN A 77 6.05 16.24 7.51
CA ASN A 77 4.79 16.91 7.20
C ASN A 77 3.75 16.87 8.31
N TYR A 78 4.05 16.27 9.44
CA TYR A 78 3.10 16.18 10.55
C TYR A 78 3.69 16.77 11.83
N PRO A 79 2.95 17.54 12.61
CA PRO A 79 1.54 17.96 12.37
C PRO A 79 1.38 19.03 11.29
N ASP A 80 2.45 19.73 10.95
CA ASP A 80 2.43 20.81 9.98
C ASP A 80 3.22 20.41 8.73
N LYS A 81 2.60 20.61 7.56
CA LYS A 81 3.27 20.35 6.28
C LYS A 81 4.47 21.25 6.08
N THR A 82 5.56 20.67 5.58
CA THR A 82 6.77 21.44 5.27
C THR A 82 6.49 22.52 4.23
N LYS A 83 7.10 23.69 4.42
CA LYS A 83 7.09 24.78 3.44
C LYS A 83 8.26 24.70 2.48
N SER A 84 9.18 23.76 2.70
CA SER A 84 10.36 23.58 1.86
C SER A 84 9.98 22.91 0.55
N VAL A 85 10.16 23.64 -0.56
CA VAL A 85 9.97 23.07 -1.91
C VAL A 85 10.97 21.94 -2.16
N ALA A 86 12.20 22.09 -1.69
CA ALA A 86 13.22 21.07 -1.84
C ALA A 86 12.83 19.76 -1.12
N CYS A 87 12.33 19.84 0.10
CA CYS A 87 11.86 18.66 0.83
C CYS A 87 10.71 17.96 0.11
N ARG A 88 9.75 18.73 -0.40
CA ARG A 88 8.61 18.15 -1.12
C ARG A 88 9.06 17.43 -2.38
N GLU A 89 9.97 18.04 -3.15
CA GLU A 89 10.49 17.40 -4.36
C GLU A 89 11.31 16.16 -4.05
N GLN A 90 12.09 16.18 -2.99
CA GLN A 90 12.87 15.01 -2.56
C GLN A 90 11.97 13.87 -2.08
N LEU A 91 10.90 14.18 -1.34
CA LEU A 91 9.91 13.18 -0.93
C LEU A 91 9.22 12.53 -2.13
N LYS A 92 8.94 13.32 -3.16
CA LYS A 92 8.37 12.84 -4.41
C LYS A 92 9.30 11.87 -5.13
N VAL A 93 10.59 12.21 -5.21
CA VAL A 93 11.60 11.33 -5.81
C VAL A 93 11.73 10.04 -5.00
N LEU A 94 11.75 10.14 -3.67
CA LEU A 94 11.82 8.98 -2.80
C LEU A 94 10.61 8.06 -2.99
N ALA A 95 9.41 8.62 -3.15
CA ALA A 95 8.20 7.83 -3.42
C ALA A 95 8.34 7.03 -4.72
N LYS A 96 8.92 7.62 -5.75
CA LYS A 96 9.17 6.92 -7.02
C LYS A 96 10.19 5.81 -6.88
N LEU A 97 11.25 6.04 -6.11
CA LEU A 97 12.26 5.02 -5.84
C LEU A 97 11.67 3.85 -5.04
N VAL A 98 10.82 4.15 -4.07
CA VAL A 98 10.12 3.14 -3.27
C VAL A 98 9.21 2.30 -4.16
N SER A 99 8.43 2.91 -5.04
CA SER A 99 7.58 2.21 -5.98
C SER A 99 8.38 1.28 -6.89
N THR A 100 9.49 1.77 -7.43
CA THR A 100 10.41 0.98 -8.26
C THR A 100 11.02 -0.17 -7.44
N GLY A 101 11.42 0.09 -6.21
CA GLY A 101 11.97 -0.93 -5.31
C GLY A 101 10.97 -2.05 -5.03
N THR A 102 9.73 -1.71 -4.80
CA THR A 102 8.65 -2.69 -4.59
C THR A 102 8.46 -3.57 -5.82
N SER A 103 8.40 -2.96 -7.00
CA SER A 103 8.26 -3.69 -8.27
C SER A 103 9.45 -4.62 -8.53
N LEU A 104 10.66 -4.16 -8.23
CA LEU A 104 11.85 -4.96 -8.39
C LEU A 104 11.87 -6.15 -7.41
N ALA A 105 11.47 -5.93 -6.17
CA ALA A 105 11.38 -7.01 -5.18
C ALA A 105 10.39 -8.09 -5.64
N GLU A 106 9.25 -7.71 -6.15
CA GLU A 106 8.27 -8.65 -6.71
C GLU A 106 8.84 -9.41 -7.90
N ALA A 107 9.57 -8.73 -8.78
CA ALA A 107 10.23 -9.37 -9.92
C ALA A 107 11.27 -10.40 -9.46
N ILE A 108 12.04 -10.10 -8.42
CA ILE A 108 13.03 -11.01 -7.84
C ILE A 108 12.34 -12.28 -7.32
N PHE A 109 11.27 -12.16 -6.58
CA PHE A 109 10.53 -13.30 -6.07
C PHE A 109 9.90 -14.13 -7.19
N THR A 110 9.37 -13.48 -8.21
CA THR A 110 8.78 -14.16 -9.37
C THR A 110 9.82 -15.01 -10.10
N VAL A 111 11.01 -14.44 -10.36
CA VAL A 111 12.11 -15.16 -11.00
C VAL A 111 12.57 -16.33 -10.13
N HIS A 112 12.76 -16.09 -8.85
CA HIS A 112 13.17 -17.12 -7.90
C HIS A 112 12.19 -18.29 -7.88
N ASP A 113 10.90 -18.01 -7.78
CA ASP A 113 9.85 -19.03 -7.72
C ASP A 113 9.77 -19.82 -9.02
N ASN A 114 9.88 -19.15 -10.17
CA ASN A 114 9.87 -19.80 -11.47
C ASN A 114 11.08 -20.73 -11.65
N GLU A 115 12.26 -20.30 -11.24
CA GLU A 115 13.47 -21.12 -11.31
C GLU A 115 13.39 -22.32 -10.36
N LYS A 116 12.82 -22.13 -9.17
CA LYS A 116 12.61 -23.20 -8.21
C LYS A 116 11.66 -24.28 -8.75
N GLN A 117 10.63 -23.87 -9.49
CA GLN A 117 9.70 -24.81 -10.13
C GLN A 117 10.34 -25.55 -11.29
N SER A 118 11.26 -24.92 -12.02
CA SER A 118 11.96 -25.50 -13.15
C SER A 118 13.06 -26.50 -12.74
N ASN A 119 13.58 -26.36 -11.52
CA ASN A 119 14.65 -27.22 -10.97
C ASN A 119 14.16 -27.85 -9.65
N PRO A 120 13.33 -28.92 -9.74
CA PRO A 120 12.83 -29.60 -8.56
C PRO A 120 13.91 -30.36 -7.78
#